data_877851d2e4d4db0bacbd69482ab74016
#
_entry.id   877851d2e4d4db0bacbd69482ab74016
#
_cell.length_a   1.000
_cell.length_b   1.000
_cell.length_c   1.000
_cell.angle_alpha   90.00
_cell.angle_beta   90.00
_cell.angle_gamma   90.00
#
_symmetry.space_group_name_H-M   'P 1'
#
loop_
_entity.id
_entity.type
_entity.pdbx_description
1 polymer ?
#
loop_
_entity_poly.entity_id
_entity_poly.type
_entity_poly.pdbx_seq_one_letter_code
_entity_poly.pdbx_strand_id
1 'polypeptide(L)'
;MSRSGFSAIVRALALAALATLGACEADASKPVEPHWGKVPCGHCAMLVSTPRYAAQGVRASGERVFFDDVGCLVSFEHAQREPLRSAWAHDEASGWHDMQTARFRSGESTPMDFGFAAVSSAEGARITEVRGAILAKLAHQEALAP
;
A
#
# COMPACT_ATOMS: atom_id res chain seq x y z
N MET A 1 60.56 -3.44 11.38
CA MET A 1 59.16 -3.97 11.55
C MET A 1 58.22 -2.96 10.91
N SER A 2 57.64 -3.32 9.76
CA SER A 2 57.00 -2.39 8.83
C SER A 2 55.61 -1.95 9.31
N ARG A 3 55.43 -0.64 9.54
CA ARG A 3 54.14 0.00 9.93
C ARG A 3 53.11 0.02 8.76
N SER A 4 53.53 -0.34 7.55
CA SER A 4 52.66 -0.30 6.35
C SER A 4 51.64 -1.43 6.28
N GLY A 5 51.91 -2.62 6.85
CA GLY A 5 50.98 -3.78 6.79
C GLY A 5 49.76 -3.61 7.64
N PHE A 6 49.90 -2.96 8.78
CA PHE A 6 48.77 -2.78 9.74
C PHE A 6 47.72 -1.79 9.20
N SER A 7 48.15 -0.76 8.47
CA SER A 7 47.24 0.23 7.88
C SER A 7 46.42 -0.35 6.72
N ALA A 8 46.96 -1.28 5.95
CA ALA A 8 46.26 -1.96 4.85
C ALA A 8 45.19 -2.91 5.36
N ILE A 9 45.43 -3.67 6.42
CA ILE A 9 44.47 -4.60 7.03
C ILE A 9 43.30 -3.83 7.68
N VAL A 10 43.58 -2.72 8.36
CA VAL A 10 42.51 -1.90 8.98
C VAL A 10 41.59 -1.28 7.92
N ARG A 11 42.16 -0.84 6.80
CA ARG A 11 41.39 -0.29 5.67
C ARG A 11 40.54 -1.37 4.97
N ALA A 12 41.07 -2.58 4.81
CA ALA A 12 40.33 -3.70 4.22
C ALA A 12 39.17 -4.16 5.10
N LEU A 13 39.35 -4.21 6.43
CA LEU A 13 38.30 -4.53 7.40
C LEU A 13 37.21 -3.44 7.47
N ALA A 14 37.57 -2.15 7.35
CA ALA A 14 36.61 -1.06 7.33
C ALA A 14 35.74 -1.06 6.06
N LEU A 15 36.29 -1.38 4.89
CA LEU A 15 35.53 -1.52 3.65
C LEU A 15 34.60 -2.75 3.67
N ALA A 16 34.99 -3.85 4.28
CA ALA A 16 34.16 -5.05 4.40
C ALA A 16 32.95 -4.82 5.34
N ALA A 17 33.10 -4.00 6.36
CA ALA A 17 32.00 -3.67 7.30
C ALA A 17 30.90 -2.76 6.69
N LEU A 18 31.21 -1.98 5.66
CA LEU A 18 30.21 -1.14 4.98
C LEU A 18 29.32 -1.93 4.00
N ALA A 19 29.71 -3.12 3.60
CA ALA A 19 28.96 -3.93 2.62
C ALA A 19 27.78 -4.72 3.23
N THR A 20 27.61 -4.74 4.54
CA THR A 20 26.60 -5.55 5.23
C THR A 20 25.34 -4.79 5.66
N LEU A 21 25.20 -3.52 5.33
CA LEU A 21 23.97 -2.73 5.50
C LEU A 21 23.02 -2.89 4.31
N GLY A 22 22.93 -4.10 3.76
CA GLY A 22 21.84 -4.50 2.89
C GLY A 22 20.58 -4.56 3.75
N ALA A 23 19.86 -3.43 3.84
CA ALA A 23 18.53 -3.41 4.41
C ALA A 23 17.70 -4.48 3.70
N CYS A 24 17.04 -5.36 4.45
CA CYS A 24 15.95 -6.18 3.94
C CYS A 24 14.82 -5.23 3.54
N GLU A 25 14.91 -4.63 2.35
CA GLU A 25 13.76 -3.99 1.73
C GLU A 25 12.76 -5.11 1.45
N ALA A 26 11.62 -5.03 2.12
CA ALA A 26 10.50 -5.90 1.80
C ALA A 26 10.24 -5.78 0.29
N ASP A 27 10.19 -6.92 -0.38
CA ASP A 27 10.01 -7.01 -1.84
C ASP A 27 8.82 -6.14 -2.27
N ALA A 28 9.11 -5.01 -2.92
CA ALA A 28 8.11 -4.05 -3.37
C ALA A 28 7.16 -4.61 -4.46
N SER A 29 7.46 -5.80 -4.98
CA SER A 29 6.64 -6.49 -5.98
C SER A 29 5.58 -7.41 -5.38
N LYS A 30 5.55 -7.59 -4.05
CA LYS A 30 4.62 -8.49 -3.36
C LYS A 30 3.89 -7.77 -2.23
N PRO A 31 2.64 -8.16 -1.95
CA PRO A 31 1.94 -7.69 -0.77
C PRO A 31 2.57 -8.28 0.50
N VAL A 32 2.36 -7.62 1.63
CA VAL A 32 2.75 -8.12 2.95
C VAL A 32 1.56 -8.03 3.90
N GLU A 33 1.53 -8.87 4.92
CA GLU A 33 0.54 -8.77 5.98
C GLU A 33 0.86 -7.57 6.89
N PRO A 34 -0.09 -6.63 7.08
CA PRO A 34 0.09 -5.57 8.05
C PRO A 34 -0.03 -6.12 9.48
N HIS A 35 0.48 -5.38 10.43
CA HIS A 35 0.09 -5.60 11.83
C HIS A 35 -1.33 -5.06 12.04
N TRP A 36 -2.33 -5.93 11.85
CA TRP A 36 -3.74 -5.59 11.95
C TRP A 36 -4.08 -4.85 13.26
N GLY A 37 -4.83 -3.77 13.15
CA GLY A 37 -5.20 -2.91 14.27
C GLY A 37 -4.05 -2.10 14.87
N LYS A 38 -2.87 -2.03 14.22
CA LYS A 38 -1.70 -1.28 14.71
C LYS A 38 -1.11 -0.31 13.69
N VAL A 39 -1.33 -0.56 12.40
CA VAL A 39 -0.83 0.35 11.35
C VAL A 39 -1.90 1.38 10.98
N PRO A 40 -1.53 2.66 10.83
CA PRO A 40 -2.48 3.69 10.42
C PRO A 40 -2.73 3.61 8.91
N CYS A 41 -3.96 3.95 8.53
CA CYS A 41 -4.32 4.20 7.13
C CYS A 41 -3.62 5.44 6.60
N GLY A 42 -2.99 5.34 5.42
CA GLY A 42 -2.26 6.45 4.81
C GLY A 42 -3.11 7.63 4.38
N HIS A 43 -4.43 7.49 4.36
CA HIS A 43 -5.35 8.56 3.98
C HIS A 43 -6.13 9.13 5.18
N CYS A 44 -6.86 8.30 5.91
CA CYS A 44 -7.75 8.75 6.99
C CYS A 44 -7.13 8.65 8.39
N ALA A 45 -5.95 8.08 8.52
CA ALA A 45 -5.22 7.82 9.77
C ALA A 45 -5.92 6.87 10.77
N MET A 46 -7.06 6.29 10.42
CA MET A 46 -7.67 5.21 11.20
C MET A 46 -6.79 3.96 11.17
N LEU A 47 -6.91 3.09 12.17
CA LEU A 47 -6.14 1.84 12.17
C LEU A 47 -6.71 0.85 11.15
N VAL A 48 -5.83 0.28 10.34
CA VAL A 48 -6.20 -0.79 9.38
C VAL A 48 -6.48 -2.05 10.17
N SER A 49 -7.75 -2.36 10.38
CA SER A 49 -8.20 -3.42 11.30
C SER A 49 -9.03 -4.52 10.63
N THR A 50 -9.66 -4.22 9.51
CA THR A 50 -10.59 -5.14 8.84
C THR A 50 -9.99 -5.65 7.53
N PRO A 51 -9.48 -6.90 7.49
CA PRO A 51 -8.83 -7.46 6.29
C PRO A 51 -9.70 -7.34 5.05
N ARG A 52 -10.98 -7.63 5.14
CA ARG A 52 -11.96 -7.64 4.05
C ARG A 52 -11.95 -6.40 3.16
N TYR A 53 -11.62 -5.22 3.71
CA TYR A 53 -11.69 -3.96 2.97
C TYR A 53 -10.32 -3.35 2.73
N ALA A 54 -9.29 -3.94 3.33
CA ALA A 54 -7.95 -3.38 3.33
C ALA A 54 -7.33 -3.34 1.94
N ALA A 55 -6.51 -2.33 1.75
CA ALA A 55 -5.64 -2.21 0.59
C ALA A 55 -4.22 -1.83 1.03
N GLN A 56 -3.26 -2.05 0.16
CA GLN A 56 -1.89 -1.58 0.35
C GLN A 56 -1.28 -1.20 -0.96
N GLY A 57 -0.24 -0.39 -0.91
CA GLY A 57 0.51 -0.03 -2.10
C GLY A 57 1.93 0.39 -1.79
N VAL A 58 2.74 0.49 -2.82
CA VAL A 58 4.12 0.94 -2.75
C VAL A 58 4.29 2.19 -3.59
N ARG A 59 4.78 3.25 -2.99
CA ARG A 59 5.07 4.54 -3.64
C ARG A 59 6.29 4.43 -4.57
N ALA A 60 6.48 5.40 -5.43
CA ALA A 60 7.68 5.52 -6.26
C ALA A 60 8.98 5.54 -5.43
N SER A 61 8.93 6.08 -4.21
CA SER A 61 10.02 6.08 -3.23
C SER A 61 10.42 4.71 -2.68
N GLY A 62 9.57 3.68 -2.87
CA GLY A 62 9.70 2.37 -2.22
C GLY A 62 8.93 2.26 -0.90
N GLU A 63 8.40 3.35 -0.36
CA GLU A 63 7.62 3.35 0.86
C GLU A 63 6.31 2.56 0.68
N ARG A 64 6.00 1.67 1.63
CA ARG A 64 4.74 0.94 1.67
C ARG A 64 3.72 1.68 2.51
N VAL A 65 2.51 1.77 1.99
CA VAL A 65 1.38 2.43 2.64
C VAL A 65 0.21 1.46 2.72
N PHE A 66 -0.49 1.45 3.84
CA PHE A 66 -1.68 0.62 4.08
C PHE A 66 -2.93 1.48 4.14
N PHE A 67 -4.05 0.89 3.77
CA PHE A 67 -5.35 1.57 3.72
C PHE A 67 -6.43 0.67 4.32
N ASP A 68 -7.31 1.26 5.11
CA ASP A 68 -8.43 0.57 5.76
C ASP A 68 -9.63 0.34 4.82
N ASP A 69 -9.62 1.02 3.67
CA ASP A 69 -10.66 0.99 2.65
C ASP A 69 -10.01 1.19 1.27
N VAL A 70 -10.47 0.48 0.24
CA VAL A 70 -10.01 0.67 -1.14
C VAL A 70 -10.21 2.12 -1.59
N GLY A 71 -11.28 2.77 -1.12
CA GLY A 71 -11.52 4.19 -1.38
C GLY A 71 -10.45 5.10 -0.76
N CYS A 72 -9.91 4.74 0.38
CA CYS A 72 -8.77 5.45 0.98
C CYS A 72 -7.53 5.39 0.09
N LEU A 73 -7.26 4.25 -0.56
CA LEU A 73 -6.16 4.14 -1.52
C LEU A 73 -6.37 5.09 -2.70
N VAL A 74 -7.55 5.08 -3.30
CA VAL A 74 -7.89 5.96 -4.43
C VAL A 74 -7.80 7.44 -4.04
N SER A 75 -8.33 7.79 -2.86
CA SER A 75 -8.27 9.14 -2.31
C SER A 75 -6.85 9.61 -2.05
N PHE A 76 -6.00 8.72 -1.54
CA PHE A 76 -4.59 8.99 -1.32
C PHE A 76 -3.87 9.31 -2.64
N GLU A 77 -4.00 8.47 -3.67
CA GLU A 77 -3.39 8.72 -4.98
C GLU A 77 -3.88 10.04 -5.59
N HIS A 78 -5.19 10.33 -5.44
CA HIS A 78 -5.77 11.57 -5.93
C HIS A 78 -5.20 12.80 -5.20
N ALA A 79 -5.13 12.77 -3.88
CA ALA A 79 -4.59 13.86 -3.07
C ALA A 79 -3.09 14.08 -3.28
N GLN A 80 -2.32 13.01 -3.41
CA GLN A 80 -0.88 13.09 -3.65
C GLN A 80 -0.52 13.41 -5.11
N ARG A 81 -1.47 13.26 -6.04
CA ARG A 81 -1.25 13.34 -7.50
C ARG A 81 -0.14 12.40 -7.98
N GLU A 82 0.02 11.29 -7.29
CA GLU A 82 1.07 10.30 -7.53
C GLU A 82 0.45 8.90 -7.49
N PRO A 83 0.46 8.14 -8.60
CA PRO A 83 0.00 6.77 -8.60
C PRO A 83 0.96 5.89 -7.81
N LEU A 84 0.43 4.89 -7.13
CA LEU A 84 1.24 3.86 -6.50
C LEU A 84 1.90 2.97 -7.57
N ARG A 85 3.18 2.65 -7.37
CA ARG A 85 3.97 1.80 -8.27
C ARG A 85 3.42 0.37 -8.36
N SER A 86 2.91 -0.13 -7.25
CA SER A 86 2.19 -1.40 -7.13
C SER A 86 1.15 -1.27 -6.03
N ALA A 87 0.01 -1.95 -6.19
CA ALA A 87 -1.07 -1.90 -5.22
C ALA A 87 -1.86 -3.21 -5.20
N TRP A 88 -2.42 -3.53 -4.03
CA TRP A 88 -3.20 -4.74 -3.80
C TRP A 88 -4.41 -4.42 -2.95
N ALA A 89 -5.48 -5.16 -3.18
CA ALA A 89 -6.67 -5.19 -2.34
C ALA A 89 -6.82 -6.58 -1.70
N HIS A 90 -7.30 -6.62 -0.47
CA HIS A 90 -7.48 -7.87 0.26
C HIS A 90 -8.90 -8.40 0.09
N ASP A 91 -9.02 -9.65 -0.33
CA ASP A 91 -10.25 -10.43 -0.27
C ASP A 91 -10.17 -11.36 0.96
N GLU A 92 -11.20 -11.36 1.78
CA GLU A 92 -11.25 -12.16 3.01
C GLU A 92 -11.11 -13.67 2.76
N ALA A 93 -11.58 -14.16 1.61
CA ALA A 93 -11.54 -15.59 1.28
C ALA A 93 -10.21 -16.04 0.66
N SER A 94 -9.52 -15.16 -0.06
CA SER A 94 -8.38 -15.53 -0.92
C SER A 94 -7.13 -14.66 -0.74
N GLY A 95 -7.16 -13.68 0.17
CA GLY A 95 -6.02 -12.85 0.51
C GLY A 95 -5.78 -11.69 -0.47
N TRP A 96 -4.53 -11.35 -0.69
CA TRP A 96 -4.13 -10.18 -1.48
C TRP A 96 -4.18 -10.45 -2.98
N HIS A 97 -4.88 -9.58 -3.71
CA HIS A 97 -4.98 -9.55 -5.15
C HIS A 97 -4.34 -8.28 -5.71
N ASP A 98 -3.61 -8.41 -6.82
CA ASP A 98 -3.12 -7.24 -7.55
C ASP A 98 -4.29 -6.34 -7.95
N MET A 99 -4.17 -5.05 -7.70
CA MET A 99 -5.22 -4.06 -7.88
C MET A 99 -5.74 -3.99 -9.32
N GLN A 100 -4.87 -4.24 -10.32
CA GLN A 100 -5.25 -4.17 -11.74
C GLN A 100 -6.10 -5.36 -12.18
N THR A 101 -5.92 -6.49 -11.52
CA THR A 101 -6.65 -7.74 -11.83
C THR A 101 -7.79 -8.02 -10.88
N ALA A 102 -7.78 -7.42 -9.68
CA ALA A 102 -8.82 -7.54 -8.67
C ALA A 102 -10.22 -7.18 -9.24
N ARG A 103 -11.23 -7.83 -8.68
CA ARG A 103 -12.64 -7.51 -8.90
C ARG A 103 -13.23 -6.95 -7.62
N PHE A 104 -14.24 -6.10 -7.75
CA PHE A 104 -14.82 -5.40 -6.64
C PHE A 104 -16.34 -5.51 -6.67
N ARG A 105 -16.93 -5.86 -5.54
CA ARG A 105 -18.37 -5.78 -5.32
C ARG A 105 -18.70 -4.43 -4.70
N SER A 106 -19.75 -3.79 -5.20
CA SER A 106 -20.32 -2.55 -4.67
C SER A 106 -21.40 -2.80 -3.62
N GLY A 107 -21.81 -1.77 -2.89
CA GLY A 107 -22.88 -1.84 -1.90
C GLY A 107 -22.43 -2.41 -0.56
N GLU A 108 -21.14 -2.48 -0.30
CA GLU A 108 -20.58 -2.92 0.97
C GLU A 108 -20.59 -1.79 2.02
N SER A 109 -20.78 -2.17 3.29
CA SER A 109 -20.58 -1.25 4.42
C SER A 109 -19.10 -1.23 4.78
N THR A 110 -18.36 -0.26 4.26
CA THR A 110 -16.90 -0.16 4.43
C THR A 110 -16.54 0.90 5.47
N PRO A 111 -15.34 0.85 6.07
CA PRO A 111 -14.94 1.77 7.14
C PRO A 111 -15.09 3.25 6.81
N MET A 112 -14.84 3.64 5.57
CA MET A 112 -14.96 5.03 5.10
C MET A 112 -16.15 5.25 4.18
N ASP A 113 -17.09 4.30 4.16
CA ASP A 113 -18.33 4.37 3.38
C ASP A 113 -18.10 4.55 1.86
N PHE A 114 -16.96 4.11 1.33
CA PHE A 114 -16.73 4.11 -0.12
C PHE A 114 -17.50 2.99 -0.82
N GLY A 115 -17.82 1.91 -0.13
CA GLY A 115 -18.79 0.92 -0.56
C GLY A 115 -18.26 -0.18 -1.47
N PHE A 116 -16.95 -0.42 -1.52
CA PHE A 116 -16.33 -1.45 -2.36
C PHE A 116 -15.51 -2.44 -1.55
N ALA A 117 -15.68 -3.73 -1.84
CA ALA A 117 -14.84 -4.80 -1.31
C ALA A 117 -14.25 -5.64 -2.44
N ALA A 118 -12.99 -6.05 -2.32
CA ALA A 118 -12.38 -7.00 -3.24
C ALA A 118 -13.04 -8.36 -3.11
N VAL A 119 -13.18 -9.07 -4.23
CA VAL A 119 -13.77 -10.39 -4.31
C VAL A 119 -12.98 -11.29 -5.27
N SER A 120 -12.90 -12.58 -4.95
CA SER A 120 -12.28 -13.60 -5.81
C SER A 120 -13.16 -14.03 -6.99
N SER A 121 -14.42 -13.58 -7.04
CA SER A 121 -15.33 -13.85 -8.14
C SER A 121 -14.85 -13.18 -9.43
N ALA A 122 -15.05 -13.83 -10.57
CA ALA A 122 -14.85 -13.23 -11.89
C ALA A 122 -15.84 -12.09 -12.18
N GLU A 123 -16.95 -12.05 -11.45
CA GLU A 123 -17.96 -11.00 -11.51
C GLU A 123 -17.57 -9.85 -10.57
N GLY A 124 -17.77 -8.63 -11.03
CA GLY A 124 -17.47 -7.44 -10.26
C GLY A 124 -16.80 -6.36 -11.10
N ALA A 125 -16.83 -5.13 -10.59
CA ALA A 125 -16.22 -3.97 -11.24
C ALA A 125 -14.70 -4.07 -11.26
N ARG A 126 -14.07 -3.46 -12.25
CA ARG A 126 -12.62 -3.29 -12.30
C ARG A 126 -12.21 -2.04 -11.51
N ILE A 127 -10.94 -1.96 -11.13
CA ILE A 127 -10.41 -0.79 -10.41
C ILE A 127 -10.66 0.53 -11.15
N THR A 128 -10.66 0.53 -12.47
CA THR A 128 -10.93 1.74 -13.27
C THR A 128 -12.34 2.28 -13.03
N GLU A 129 -13.34 1.39 -12.93
CA GLU A 129 -14.75 1.74 -12.67
C GLU A 129 -14.92 2.17 -11.20
N VAL A 130 -14.31 1.42 -10.27
CA VAL A 130 -14.30 1.74 -8.83
C VAL A 130 -13.67 3.10 -8.59
N ARG A 131 -12.54 3.39 -9.23
CA ARG A 131 -11.85 4.69 -9.14
C ARG A 131 -12.75 5.83 -9.61
N GLY A 132 -13.44 5.66 -10.74
CA GLY A 132 -14.39 6.64 -11.25
C GLY A 132 -15.51 6.94 -10.25
N ALA A 133 -16.11 5.90 -9.66
CA ALA A 133 -17.18 6.04 -8.68
C ALA A 133 -16.70 6.74 -7.39
N ILE A 134 -15.51 6.39 -6.89
CA ILE A 134 -14.92 7.00 -5.68
C ILE A 134 -14.61 8.47 -5.93
N LEU A 135 -13.97 8.82 -7.06
CA LEU A 135 -13.66 10.22 -7.38
C LEU A 135 -14.92 11.07 -7.56
N ALA A 136 -15.98 10.51 -8.15
CA ALA A 136 -17.27 11.19 -8.24
C ALA A 136 -17.89 11.47 -6.84
N LYS A 137 -17.77 10.50 -5.91
CA LYS A 137 -18.21 10.66 -4.53
C LYS A 137 -17.43 11.76 -3.80
N LEU A 138 -16.10 11.78 -3.97
CA LEU A 138 -15.23 12.82 -3.38
C LEU A 138 -15.59 14.21 -3.91
N ALA A 139 -15.75 14.38 -5.21
CA ALA A 139 -16.13 15.66 -5.81
C ALA A 139 -17.51 16.15 -5.32
N HIS A 140 -18.45 15.22 -5.11
CA HIS A 140 -19.75 15.57 -4.54
C HIS A 140 -19.63 16.02 -3.07
N GLN A 141 -18.79 15.37 -2.27
CA GLN A 141 -18.55 15.75 -0.87
C GLN A 141 -17.88 17.13 -0.79
N GLU A 142 -16.91 17.42 -1.63
CA GLU A 142 -16.24 18.73 -1.73
C GLU A 142 -17.23 19.84 -2.10
N ALA A 143 -18.17 19.57 -3.02
CA ALA A 143 -19.17 20.54 -3.43
C ALA A 143 -20.22 20.87 -2.34
N LEU A 144 -20.38 19.98 -1.35
CA LEU A 144 -21.30 20.16 -0.22
C LEU A 144 -20.61 20.74 1.02
N ALA A 145 -19.28 20.84 1.02
CA ALA A 145 -18.53 21.43 2.13
C ALA A 145 -18.79 22.96 2.17
N PRO A 146 -19.10 23.53 3.35
CA PRO A 146 -19.42 24.96 3.51
C PRO A 146 -18.20 25.87 3.28
#